data_b8b7c5867c5232984b411c0a9e1e0dd0
#
_entry.id   b8b7c5867c5232984b411c0a9e1e0dd0
#
_cell.length_a   1.000
_cell.length_b   1.000
_cell.length_c   1.000
_cell.angle_alpha   90.00
_cell.angle_beta   90.00
_cell.angle_gamma   90.00
#
_symmetry.space_group_name_H-M   'P 1'
#
loop_
_entity.id
_entity.type
_entity.pdbx_description
1 polymer ?
#
loop_
_entity_poly.entity_id
_entity_poly.type
_entity_poly.pdbx_seq_one_letter_code
_entity_poly.pdbx_strand_id
1 'polypeptide(L)'
;MNKNRIRFVINTVVIVILAGIVVFQFYISNDPEYPYTYSGLAVDSSGRVYIAEGRGINVYEDGVRVDRIMEDVIARGFYEYTIEDDKIHLWHNNEIFKILTLDGETEEIHEIEDPPMIWSRPSVYEYQAADGSHYVMEDDHFLGRLKVVRYYPDGREEIVFQIPLIQYMDKLLFSVEIVALLWLGIQRKIWRNENSPGFTIQALKQYWCPEKKDK
;
A
#
# COMPACT_ATOMS: atom_id res chain seq x y z
N MET A 1 -26.12 -16.57 -31.36
CA MET A 1 -26.43 -15.82 -30.13
C MET A 1 -26.37 -14.33 -30.43
N ASN A 2 -27.36 -13.55 -30.03
CA ASN A 2 -27.42 -12.11 -30.36
C ASN A 2 -26.24 -11.38 -29.67
N LYS A 3 -25.51 -10.53 -30.43
CA LYS A 3 -24.34 -9.75 -29.96
C LYS A 3 -24.62 -8.99 -28.67
N ASN A 4 -25.83 -8.45 -28.51
CA ASN A 4 -26.22 -7.72 -27.31
C ASN A 4 -26.40 -8.64 -26.08
N ARG A 5 -26.84 -9.89 -26.27
CA ARG A 5 -26.92 -10.87 -25.16
C ARG A 5 -25.53 -11.29 -24.70
N ILE A 6 -24.58 -11.48 -25.62
CA ILE A 6 -23.19 -11.80 -25.26
C ILE A 6 -22.58 -10.67 -24.43
N ARG A 7 -22.70 -9.43 -24.89
CA ARG A 7 -22.19 -8.25 -24.19
C ARG A 7 -22.82 -8.12 -22.79
N PHE A 8 -24.15 -8.31 -22.69
CA PHE A 8 -24.82 -8.26 -21.41
C PHE A 8 -24.29 -9.30 -20.43
N VAL A 9 -24.12 -10.54 -20.87
CA VAL A 9 -23.56 -11.62 -20.03
C VAL A 9 -22.15 -11.29 -19.58
N ILE A 10 -21.26 -10.83 -20.49
CA ILE A 10 -19.88 -10.47 -20.15
C ILE A 10 -19.87 -9.33 -19.12
N ASN A 11 -20.63 -8.28 -19.33
CA ASN A 11 -20.67 -7.16 -18.40
C ASN A 11 -21.21 -7.57 -17.02
N THR A 12 -22.21 -8.44 -16.99
CA THR A 12 -22.75 -8.98 -15.72
C THR A 12 -21.68 -9.79 -14.99
N VAL A 13 -20.94 -10.65 -15.67
CA VAL A 13 -19.86 -11.43 -15.08
C VAL A 13 -18.75 -10.50 -14.54
N VAL A 14 -18.35 -9.49 -15.30
CA VAL A 14 -17.34 -8.50 -14.85
C VAL A 14 -17.82 -7.76 -13.59
N ILE A 15 -19.09 -7.33 -13.54
CA ILE A 15 -19.64 -6.65 -12.37
C ILE A 15 -19.67 -7.57 -11.13
N VAL A 16 -20.04 -8.84 -11.31
CA VAL A 16 -20.05 -9.82 -10.20
C VAL A 16 -18.62 -10.07 -9.67
N ILE A 17 -17.63 -10.18 -10.56
CA ILE A 17 -16.22 -10.33 -10.17
C ILE A 17 -15.76 -9.09 -9.41
N LEU A 18 -16.02 -7.87 -9.93
CA LEU A 18 -15.67 -6.64 -9.24
C LEU A 18 -16.29 -6.54 -7.86
N ALA A 19 -17.58 -6.87 -7.73
CA ALA A 19 -18.25 -6.88 -6.43
C ALA A 19 -17.57 -7.87 -5.45
N GLY A 20 -17.18 -9.05 -5.94
CA GLY A 20 -16.43 -10.04 -5.15
C GLY A 20 -15.06 -9.51 -4.69
N ILE A 21 -14.32 -8.83 -5.57
CA ILE A 21 -13.02 -8.22 -5.25
C ILE A 21 -13.19 -7.13 -4.18
N VAL A 22 -14.15 -6.21 -4.34
CA VAL A 22 -14.43 -5.14 -3.37
C VAL A 22 -14.77 -5.71 -1.99
N VAL A 23 -15.61 -6.76 -1.93
CA VAL A 23 -15.93 -7.42 -0.65
C VAL A 23 -14.69 -8.05 -0.02
N PHE A 24 -13.85 -8.71 -0.81
CA PHE A 24 -12.61 -9.31 -0.34
C PHE A 24 -11.63 -8.24 0.18
N GLN A 25 -11.44 -7.15 -0.56
CA GLN A 25 -10.59 -6.03 -0.14
C GLN A 25 -11.12 -5.37 1.13
N PHE A 26 -12.43 -5.17 1.24
CA PHE A 26 -13.05 -4.67 2.46
C PHE A 26 -12.80 -5.59 3.66
N TYR A 27 -12.86 -6.91 3.46
CA TYR A 27 -12.56 -7.88 4.51
C TYR A 27 -11.10 -7.77 4.96
N ILE A 28 -10.16 -7.74 4.01
CA ILE A 28 -8.73 -7.61 4.32
C ILE A 28 -8.40 -6.26 4.97
N SER A 29 -9.00 -5.15 4.46
CA SER A 29 -8.70 -3.81 4.98
C SER A 29 -9.17 -3.57 6.41
N ASN A 30 -10.16 -4.33 6.86
CA ASN A 30 -10.63 -4.26 8.23
C ASN A 30 -9.91 -5.26 9.17
N ASP A 31 -9.04 -6.11 8.62
CA ASP A 31 -8.23 -6.98 9.44
C ASP A 31 -7.03 -6.19 10.00
N PRO A 32 -6.93 -6.01 11.33
CA PRO A 32 -5.81 -5.31 11.94
C PRO A 32 -4.47 -6.02 11.72
N GLU A 33 -4.49 -7.28 11.31
CA GLU A 33 -3.28 -8.05 11.00
C GLU A 33 -2.71 -7.78 9.59
N TYR A 34 -3.47 -7.10 8.72
CA TYR A 34 -3.05 -6.82 7.34
C TYR A 34 -2.97 -5.31 7.06
N PRO A 35 -1.90 -4.66 7.48
CA PRO A 35 -1.71 -3.23 7.21
C PRO A 35 -1.49 -2.95 5.73
N TYR A 36 -2.03 -1.83 5.26
CA TYR A 36 -1.87 -1.38 3.87
C TYR A 36 -0.52 -0.72 3.59
N THR A 37 0.16 -0.25 4.61
CA THR A 37 1.39 0.53 4.46
C THR A 37 2.46 -0.01 5.36
N TYR A 38 3.62 -0.21 4.77
CA TYR A 38 4.86 -0.50 5.47
C TYR A 38 5.70 0.77 5.45
N SER A 39 6.09 1.22 6.64
CA SER A 39 6.91 2.42 6.80
C SER A 39 7.88 2.21 7.95
N GLY A 40 9.16 2.38 7.67
CA GLY A 40 10.20 2.23 8.66
C GLY A 40 10.68 0.79 8.87
N LEU A 41 11.98 0.71 9.07
CA LEU A 41 12.75 -0.50 9.29
C LEU A 41 13.79 -0.21 10.37
N ALA A 42 13.86 -1.07 11.38
CA ALA A 42 14.96 -1.08 12.34
C ALA A 42 15.31 -2.52 12.72
N VAL A 43 16.47 -2.73 13.31
CA VAL A 43 16.95 -4.05 13.73
C VAL A 43 17.58 -3.91 15.11
N ASP A 44 17.26 -4.79 16.05
CA ASP A 44 17.89 -4.81 17.37
C ASP A 44 19.23 -5.56 17.39
N SER A 45 19.90 -5.55 18.52
CA SER A 45 21.20 -6.21 18.70
C SER A 45 21.14 -7.72 18.52
N SER A 46 19.96 -8.35 18.69
CA SER A 46 19.74 -9.78 18.48
C SER A 46 19.47 -10.15 17.02
N GLY A 47 19.24 -9.16 16.14
CA GLY A 47 18.92 -9.35 14.74
C GLY A 47 17.41 -9.47 14.44
N ARG A 48 16.53 -9.20 15.41
CA ARG A 48 15.09 -9.12 15.17
C ARG A 48 14.79 -7.88 14.34
N VAL A 49 13.91 -8.04 13.35
CA VAL A 49 13.55 -6.99 12.39
C VAL A 49 12.22 -6.36 12.82
N TYR A 50 12.24 -5.06 13.00
CA TYR A 50 11.09 -4.25 13.37
C TYR A 50 10.59 -3.52 12.13
N ILE A 51 9.32 -3.70 11.78
CA ILE A 51 8.71 -3.08 10.60
C ILE A 51 7.46 -2.34 11.03
N ALA A 52 7.41 -1.03 10.74
CA ALA A 52 6.22 -0.25 10.95
C ALA A 52 5.15 -0.65 9.94
N GLU A 53 4.03 -1.11 10.43
CA GLU A 53 2.91 -1.62 9.64
C GLU A 53 1.60 -0.98 10.12
N GLY A 54 1.09 -0.03 9.34
CA GLY A 54 -0.17 0.63 9.62
C GLY A 54 -0.19 1.30 11.00
N ARG A 55 -0.77 0.62 12.01
CA ARG A 55 -0.96 1.16 13.37
C ARG A 55 -0.07 0.51 14.42
N GLY A 56 0.99 -0.18 14.02
CA GLY A 56 1.87 -0.87 14.95
C GLY A 56 3.25 -1.09 14.36
N ILE A 57 4.18 -1.51 15.21
CA ILE A 57 5.49 -2.02 14.82
C ILE A 57 5.47 -3.51 15.00
N ASN A 58 5.53 -4.28 13.94
CA ASN A 58 5.63 -5.73 13.97
C ASN A 58 7.08 -6.16 14.12
N VAL A 59 7.32 -7.15 14.96
CA VAL A 59 8.64 -7.71 15.23
C VAL A 59 8.74 -9.08 14.56
N TYR A 60 9.78 -9.26 13.77
CA TYR A 60 10.03 -10.50 13.03
C TYR A 60 11.34 -11.13 13.45
N GLU A 61 11.32 -12.45 13.61
CA GLU A 61 12.47 -13.31 13.83
C GLU A 61 12.41 -14.45 12.82
N ASP A 62 13.47 -14.66 12.04
CA ASP A 62 13.53 -15.65 10.96
C ASP A 62 12.33 -15.57 9.98
N GLY A 63 11.86 -14.37 9.68
CA GLY A 63 10.72 -14.13 8.79
C GLY A 63 9.34 -14.42 9.38
N VAL A 64 9.27 -14.81 10.65
CA VAL A 64 8.03 -15.06 11.39
C VAL A 64 7.76 -13.89 12.32
N ARG A 65 6.51 -13.38 12.31
CA ARG A 65 6.09 -12.36 13.26
C ARG A 65 6.02 -12.97 14.68
N VAL A 66 6.86 -12.48 15.57
CA VAL A 66 6.93 -12.94 16.97
C VAL A 66 6.22 -12.00 17.93
N ASP A 67 6.13 -10.71 17.59
CA ASP A 67 5.48 -9.71 18.44
C ASP A 67 4.91 -8.55 17.63
N ARG A 68 4.10 -7.71 18.29
CA ARG A 68 3.53 -6.48 17.75
C ARG A 68 3.41 -5.41 18.83
N ILE A 69 4.13 -4.34 18.64
CA ILE A 69 4.10 -3.20 19.54
C ILE A 69 2.95 -2.28 19.11
N MET A 70 1.98 -2.14 20.03
CA MET A 70 0.80 -1.29 19.86
C MET A 70 0.84 -0.21 20.94
N GLU A 71 1.08 1.01 20.50
CA GLU A 71 1.13 2.17 21.39
C GLU A 71 0.17 3.25 20.87
N ASP A 72 -0.45 4.02 21.78
CA ASP A 72 -1.49 5.00 21.41
C ASP A 72 -1.01 6.04 20.38
N VAL A 73 0.28 6.38 20.44
CA VAL A 73 0.90 7.32 19.49
C VAL A 73 1.00 6.69 18.10
N ILE A 74 1.40 5.42 18.03
CA ILE A 74 1.50 4.64 16.78
C ILE A 74 0.11 4.50 16.14
N ALA A 75 -0.92 4.25 16.95
CA ALA A 75 -2.29 4.08 16.50
C ALA A 75 -2.88 5.32 15.81
N ARG A 76 -2.30 6.52 16.04
CA ARG A 76 -2.73 7.78 15.41
C ARG A 76 -2.11 8.01 14.02
N GLY A 77 -1.16 7.17 13.59
CA GLY A 77 -0.42 7.33 12.33
C GLY A 77 0.65 8.43 12.38
N PHE A 78 1.43 8.58 11.32
CA PHE A 78 2.51 9.58 11.19
C PHE A 78 3.52 9.55 12.33
N TYR A 79 4.26 8.46 12.41
CA TYR A 79 5.36 8.29 13.36
C TYR A 79 6.61 7.79 12.61
N GLU A 80 7.75 8.06 13.22
CA GLU A 80 9.04 7.49 12.83
C GLU A 80 9.69 6.85 14.05
N TYR A 81 10.54 5.90 13.84
CA TYR A 81 11.26 5.24 14.92
C TYR A 81 12.64 4.77 14.46
N THR A 82 13.51 4.58 15.42
CA THR A 82 14.78 3.87 15.29
C THR A 82 15.00 2.99 16.51
N ILE A 83 15.98 2.09 16.45
CA ILE A 83 16.43 1.31 17.60
C ILE A 83 17.86 1.71 17.89
N GLU A 84 18.09 2.19 19.10
CA GLU A 84 19.39 2.58 19.63
C GLU A 84 19.52 2.03 21.04
N ASP A 85 20.65 1.38 21.36
CA ASP A 85 20.91 0.76 22.68
C ASP A 85 19.78 -0.18 23.15
N ASP A 86 19.23 -0.98 22.22
CA ASP A 86 18.09 -1.88 22.43
C ASP A 86 16.85 -1.19 23.02
N LYS A 87 16.63 0.05 22.62
CA LYS A 87 15.43 0.82 22.93
C LYS A 87 14.83 1.39 21.65
N ILE A 88 13.51 1.48 21.61
CA ILE A 88 12.79 2.09 20.50
C ILE A 88 12.64 3.59 20.77
N HIS A 89 13.27 4.38 19.95
CA HIS A 89 13.14 5.82 19.92
C HIS A 89 12.04 6.18 18.92
N LEU A 90 10.89 6.63 19.42
CA LEU A 90 9.67 6.88 18.66
C LEU A 90 9.36 8.38 18.61
N TRP A 91 9.18 8.92 17.42
CA TRP A 91 8.75 10.31 17.19
C TRP A 91 7.36 10.33 16.57
N HIS A 92 6.49 11.14 17.13
CA HIS A 92 5.13 11.31 16.64
C HIS A 92 4.84 12.77 16.31
N ASN A 93 4.40 13.03 15.08
CA ASN A 93 3.98 14.33 14.58
C ASN A 93 4.95 15.49 14.87
N ASN A 94 6.24 15.20 15.06
CA ASN A 94 7.26 16.16 15.48
C ASN A 94 7.05 16.82 16.87
N GLU A 95 6.06 16.40 17.65
CA GLU A 95 5.72 17.02 18.92
C GLU A 95 6.10 16.17 20.11
N ILE A 96 6.05 14.84 19.96
CA ILE A 96 6.29 13.89 21.04
C ILE A 96 7.43 12.95 20.67
N PHE A 97 8.39 12.84 21.57
CA PHE A 97 9.43 11.83 21.52
C PHE A 97 9.26 10.87 22.69
N LYS A 98 9.25 9.58 22.42
CA LYS A 98 9.16 8.54 23.42
C LYS A 98 10.31 7.56 23.28
N ILE A 99 10.77 7.07 24.43
CA ILE A 99 11.69 5.94 24.50
C ILE A 99 10.89 4.76 25.06
N LEU A 100 10.86 3.68 24.29
CA LEU A 100 10.18 2.44 24.64
C LEU A 100 11.21 1.33 24.81
N THR A 101 10.88 0.36 25.66
CA THR A 101 11.56 -0.94 25.65
C THR A 101 11.31 -1.65 24.32
N LEU A 102 12.08 -2.71 24.02
CA LEU A 102 11.83 -3.56 22.85
C LEU A 102 10.49 -4.30 22.90
N ASP A 103 9.87 -4.41 24.07
CA ASP A 103 8.53 -4.97 24.28
C ASP A 103 7.43 -3.90 24.19
N GLY A 104 7.80 -2.63 23.94
CA GLY A 104 6.87 -1.52 23.73
C GLY A 104 6.40 -0.82 25.00
N GLU A 105 6.96 -1.11 26.17
CA GLU A 105 6.67 -0.37 27.40
C GLU A 105 7.34 1.02 27.34
N THR A 106 6.58 2.06 27.64
CA THR A 106 7.11 3.44 27.66
C THR A 106 7.99 3.66 28.87
N GLU A 107 9.26 4.00 28.65
CA GLU A 107 10.20 4.40 29.69
C GLU A 107 10.25 5.91 29.89
N GLU A 108 10.27 6.68 28.78
CA GLU A 108 10.40 8.14 28.82
C GLU A 108 9.47 8.79 27.80
N ILE A 109 9.00 10.01 28.14
CA ILE A 109 8.20 10.84 27.24
C ILE A 109 8.76 12.26 27.30
N HIS A 110 9.06 12.84 26.15
CA HIS A 110 9.52 14.22 26.01
C HIS A 110 8.63 14.97 25.01
N GLU A 111 8.16 16.15 25.41
CA GLU A 111 7.58 17.11 24.47
C GLU A 111 8.72 17.88 23.79
N ILE A 112 8.64 18.03 22.47
CA ILE A 112 9.67 18.71 21.69
C ILE A 112 9.15 20.10 21.33
N GLU A 113 9.77 21.14 21.90
CA GLU A 113 9.37 22.55 21.64
C GLU A 113 9.70 23.00 20.19
N ASP A 114 10.77 22.46 19.58
CA ASP A 114 11.20 22.76 18.21
C ASP A 114 11.56 21.47 17.47
N PRO A 115 10.56 20.71 17.04
CA PRO A 115 10.79 19.41 16.45
C PRO A 115 11.47 19.53 15.09
N PRO A 116 12.48 18.70 14.80
CA PRO A 116 13.03 18.63 13.46
C PRO A 116 11.95 18.12 12.51
N MET A 117 11.85 18.73 11.32
CA MET A 117 10.89 18.27 10.32
C MET A 117 11.12 16.79 10.00
N ILE A 118 10.04 15.98 9.99
CA ILE A 118 10.08 14.54 9.69
C ILE A 118 10.83 14.26 8.38
N TRP A 119 10.65 15.12 7.36
CA TRP A 119 11.28 15.02 6.04
C TRP A 119 12.81 15.14 6.03
N SER A 120 13.42 15.59 7.12
CA SER A 120 14.87 15.75 7.22
C SER A 120 15.59 14.54 7.85
N ARG A 121 14.85 13.49 8.22
CA ARG A 121 15.43 12.30 8.85
C ARG A 121 15.97 11.31 7.82
N PRO A 122 17.01 10.54 8.16
CA PRO A 122 17.53 9.52 7.26
C PRO A 122 16.48 8.49 6.89
N SER A 123 16.67 7.88 5.74
CA SER A 123 15.76 6.90 5.18
C SER A 123 15.42 5.80 6.19
N VAL A 124 14.14 5.69 6.49
CA VAL A 124 13.59 4.62 7.33
C VAL A 124 13.50 3.26 6.63
N TYR A 125 14.06 3.14 5.44
CA TYR A 125 14.02 1.93 4.60
C TYR A 125 15.36 1.19 4.55
N GLU A 126 16.38 1.71 5.20
CA GLU A 126 17.71 1.11 5.27
C GLU A 126 18.22 1.15 6.71
N TYR A 127 18.89 0.09 7.13
CA TYR A 127 19.46 -0.02 8.47
C TYR A 127 20.84 -0.68 8.40
N GLN A 128 21.84 -0.06 9.04
CA GLN A 128 23.18 -0.62 9.15
C GLN A 128 23.37 -1.23 10.53
N ALA A 129 23.54 -2.56 10.59
CA ALA A 129 23.75 -3.26 11.84
C ALA A 129 25.22 -3.19 12.30
N ALA A 130 25.43 -3.39 13.61
CA ALA A 130 26.77 -3.35 14.23
C ALA A 130 27.71 -4.45 13.71
N ASP A 131 27.18 -5.58 13.24
CA ASP A 131 27.95 -6.68 12.63
C ASP A 131 28.40 -6.39 11.18
N GLY A 132 28.09 -5.19 10.67
CA GLY A 132 28.39 -4.77 9.31
C GLY A 132 27.36 -5.24 8.27
N SER A 133 26.31 -5.94 8.67
CA SER A 133 25.20 -6.26 7.77
C SER A 133 24.37 -5.01 7.45
N HIS A 134 23.88 -4.94 6.21
CA HIS A 134 23.03 -3.85 5.74
C HIS A 134 21.64 -4.40 5.39
N TYR A 135 20.60 -3.88 6.00
CA TYR A 135 19.21 -4.26 5.76
C TYR A 135 18.55 -3.22 4.88
N VAL A 136 17.88 -3.67 3.84
CA VAL A 136 17.17 -2.79 2.89
C VAL A 136 15.75 -3.27 2.70
N MET A 137 14.81 -2.34 2.84
CA MET A 137 13.42 -2.58 2.49
C MET A 137 13.24 -2.31 0.99
N GLU A 138 13.09 -3.35 0.21
CA GLU A 138 12.91 -3.29 -1.24
C GLU A 138 11.43 -3.41 -1.61
N ASP A 139 10.94 -2.43 -2.37
CA ASP A 139 9.61 -2.46 -2.97
C ASP A 139 9.74 -2.41 -4.50
N ASP A 140 9.51 -3.50 -5.19
CA ASP A 140 9.51 -3.62 -6.66
C ASP A 140 8.30 -2.90 -7.30
N HIS A 141 7.91 -1.79 -6.75
CA HIS A 141 6.98 -0.75 -7.15
C HIS A 141 5.60 -1.18 -7.66
N PHE A 142 5.44 -1.98 -8.68
CA PHE A 142 4.12 -2.24 -9.26
C PHE A 142 3.67 -3.70 -9.20
N LEU A 143 4.59 -4.62 -9.38
CA LEU A 143 4.32 -6.08 -9.39
C LEU A 143 5.19 -6.86 -8.41
N GLY A 144 6.12 -6.19 -7.72
CA GLY A 144 6.98 -6.81 -6.73
C GLY A 144 6.33 -6.93 -5.35
N ARG A 145 6.76 -7.92 -4.61
CA ARG A 145 6.42 -8.06 -3.19
C ARG A 145 7.43 -7.28 -2.38
N LEU A 146 6.96 -6.39 -1.51
CA LEU A 146 7.82 -5.75 -0.53
C LEU A 146 8.56 -6.84 0.27
N LYS A 147 9.86 -6.68 0.41
CA LYS A 147 10.74 -7.58 1.18
C LYS A 147 11.80 -6.76 1.91
N VAL A 148 12.32 -7.30 2.99
CA VAL A 148 13.52 -6.82 3.64
C VAL A 148 14.64 -7.81 3.35
N VAL A 149 15.72 -7.32 2.75
CA VAL A 149 16.90 -8.09 2.41
C VAL A 149 18.04 -7.68 3.33
N ARG A 150 18.68 -8.66 3.94
CA ARG A 150 19.93 -8.50 4.68
C ARG A 150 21.10 -8.80 3.75
N TYR A 151 21.96 -7.84 3.58
CA TYR A 151 23.22 -7.95 2.85
C TYR A 151 24.35 -8.12 3.86
N TYR A 152 25.04 -9.25 3.80
CA TYR A 152 26.17 -9.54 4.68
C TYR A 152 27.48 -8.94 4.11
N PRO A 153 28.48 -8.64 4.97
CA PRO A 153 29.78 -8.12 4.52
C PRO A 153 30.54 -9.06 3.57
N ASP A 154 30.22 -10.36 3.60
CA ASP A 154 30.82 -11.38 2.71
C ASP A 154 30.11 -11.50 1.34
N GLY A 155 29.10 -10.66 1.09
CA GLY A 155 28.34 -10.61 -0.16
C GLY A 155 27.15 -11.59 -0.23
N ARG A 156 26.83 -12.30 0.84
CA ARG A 156 25.60 -13.10 0.92
C ARG A 156 24.40 -12.19 1.08
N GLU A 157 23.26 -12.65 0.53
CA GLU A 157 21.96 -12.00 0.67
C GLU A 157 20.97 -12.96 1.32
N GLU A 158 20.13 -12.42 2.19
CA GLU A 158 19.09 -13.18 2.87
C GLU A 158 17.79 -12.36 2.92
N ILE A 159 16.65 -12.96 2.55
CA ILE A 159 15.34 -12.33 2.73
C ILE A 159 14.89 -12.62 4.14
N VAL A 160 14.94 -11.60 5.01
CA VAL A 160 14.54 -11.70 6.42
C VAL A 160 13.05 -11.40 6.66
N PHE A 161 12.41 -10.78 5.68
CA PHE A 161 10.95 -10.53 5.69
C PHE A 161 10.44 -10.43 4.26
N GLN A 162 9.22 -10.90 4.04
CA GLN A 162 8.48 -10.67 2.80
C GLN A 162 6.98 -10.58 3.10
N ILE A 163 6.28 -9.60 2.52
CA ILE A 163 4.84 -9.46 2.74
C ILE A 163 4.09 -10.75 2.40
N PRO A 164 3.07 -11.11 3.19
CA PRO A 164 2.23 -12.27 2.93
C PRO A 164 1.61 -12.23 1.52
N LEU A 165 1.44 -13.40 0.92
CA LEU A 165 0.88 -13.52 -0.44
C LEU A 165 -0.50 -12.87 -0.55
N ILE A 166 -1.31 -12.94 0.50
CA ILE A 166 -2.66 -12.38 0.52
C ILE A 166 -2.66 -10.85 0.36
N GLN A 167 -1.71 -10.14 0.98
CA GLN A 167 -1.56 -8.69 0.84
C GLN A 167 -1.02 -8.31 -0.54
N TYR A 168 -0.11 -9.12 -1.08
CA TYR A 168 0.34 -8.96 -2.45
C TYR A 168 -0.80 -9.16 -3.46
N MET A 169 -1.66 -10.14 -3.24
CA MET A 169 -2.85 -10.38 -4.06
C MET A 169 -3.81 -9.16 -4.05
N ASP A 170 -3.94 -8.46 -2.93
CA ASP A 170 -4.75 -7.25 -2.85
C ASP A 170 -4.26 -6.15 -3.81
N LYS A 171 -2.95 -5.90 -3.87
CA LYS A 171 -2.35 -4.97 -4.85
C LYS A 171 -2.66 -5.38 -6.31
N LEU A 172 -2.57 -6.68 -6.62
CA LEU A 172 -2.89 -7.19 -7.96
C LEU A 172 -4.38 -7.03 -8.29
N LEU A 173 -5.26 -7.32 -7.33
CA LEU A 173 -6.72 -7.20 -7.50
C LEU A 173 -7.13 -5.75 -7.77
N PHE A 174 -6.51 -4.78 -7.10
CA PHE A 174 -6.72 -3.36 -7.38
C PHE A 174 -6.39 -3.00 -8.84
N SER A 175 -5.32 -3.55 -9.39
CA SER A 175 -4.97 -3.37 -10.81
C SER A 175 -6.03 -3.97 -11.74
N VAL A 176 -6.56 -5.15 -11.40
CA VAL A 176 -7.67 -5.80 -12.14
C VAL A 176 -8.93 -4.96 -12.10
N GLU A 177 -9.25 -4.34 -10.94
CA GLU A 177 -10.40 -3.44 -10.80
C GLU A 177 -10.32 -2.25 -11.75
N ILE A 178 -9.17 -1.57 -11.79
CA ILE A 178 -8.95 -0.43 -12.70
C ILE A 178 -9.20 -0.85 -14.14
N VAL A 179 -8.62 -1.97 -14.58
CA VAL A 179 -8.80 -2.48 -15.95
C VAL A 179 -10.26 -2.82 -16.23
N ALA A 180 -10.95 -3.46 -15.29
CA ALA A 180 -12.36 -3.83 -15.44
C ALA A 180 -13.27 -2.60 -15.48
N LEU A 181 -13.02 -1.57 -14.65
CA LEU A 181 -13.76 -0.31 -14.68
C LEU A 181 -13.56 0.45 -16.00
N LEU A 182 -12.33 0.50 -16.51
CA LEU A 182 -12.04 1.08 -17.82
C LEU A 182 -12.79 0.34 -18.94
N TRP A 183 -12.77 -1.01 -18.87
CA TRP A 183 -13.52 -1.85 -19.82
C TRP A 183 -15.03 -1.53 -19.79
N LEU A 184 -15.64 -1.50 -18.63
CA LEU A 184 -17.07 -1.17 -18.47
C LEU A 184 -17.38 0.24 -18.98
N GLY A 185 -16.51 1.21 -18.73
CA GLY A 185 -16.62 2.58 -19.24
C GLY A 185 -16.62 2.62 -20.78
N ILE A 186 -15.68 1.88 -21.41
CA ILE A 186 -15.60 1.75 -22.86
C ILE A 186 -16.86 1.08 -23.42
N GLN A 187 -17.30 -0.03 -22.84
CA GLN A 187 -18.52 -0.73 -23.24
C GLN A 187 -19.77 0.16 -23.16
N ARG A 188 -19.89 0.95 -22.09
CA ARG A 188 -20.97 1.91 -21.92
C ARG A 188 -20.97 2.99 -23.00
N LYS A 189 -19.77 3.50 -23.37
CA LYS A 189 -19.63 4.50 -24.43
C LYS A 189 -20.01 3.93 -25.80
N ILE A 190 -19.56 2.71 -26.12
CA ILE A 190 -19.91 2.01 -27.36
C ILE A 190 -21.41 1.78 -27.42
N TRP A 191 -22.04 1.26 -26.35
CA TRP A 191 -23.47 1.00 -26.30
C TRP A 191 -24.30 2.28 -26.48
N ARG A 192 -23.85 3.38 -25.85
CA ARG A 192 -24.52 4.70 -26.01
C ARG A 192 -24.41 5.20 -27.44
N ASN A 193 -23.30 5.01 -28.10
CA ASN A 193 -23.12 5.41 -29.51
C ASN A 193 -23.96 4.55 -30.46
N GLU A 194 -24.11 3.24 -30.19
CA GLU A 194 -24.90 2.34 -31.01
C GLU A 194 -26.42 2.56 -30.84
N ASN A 195 -26.89 3.01 -29.67
CA ASN A 195 -28.32 3.16 -29.35
C ASN A 195 -28.83 4.62 -29.33
N SER A 196 -27.94 5.60 -29.46
CA SER A 196 -28.31 7.02 -29.58
C SER A 196 -28.13 7.46 -31.02
N PRO A 197 -29.21 7.62 -31.80
CA PRO A 197 -29.13 8.12 -33.19
C PRO A 197 -28.55 9.54 -33.28
N GLY A 198 -28.34 10.22 -32.16
CA GLY A 198 -27.84 11.59 -32.09
C GLY A 198 -26.31 11.78 -32.03
N PHE A 199 -25.51 10.71 -31.95
CA PHE A 199 -24.05 10.81 -31.78
C PHE A 199 -23.24 10.16 -32.90
N THR A 200 -23.80 10.07 -34.10
CA THR A 200 -23.04 9.77 -35.32
C THR A 200 -22.34 11.04 -35.81
N ILE A 201 -21.22 10.88 -36.54
CA ILE A 201 -20.53 11.99 -37.23
C ILE A 201 -21.50 12.79 -38.07
N GLN A 202 -22.59 12.18 -38.56
CA GLN A 202 -23.69 12.85 -39.28
C GLN A 202 -24.48 13.82 -38.37
N ALA A 203 -24.76 13.47 -37.11
CA ALA A 203 -25.45 14.38 -36.20
C ALA A 203 -24.56 15.57 -35.79
N LEU A 204 -23.24 15.34 -35.61
CA LEU A 204 -22.29 16.42 -35.43
C LEU A 204 -22.22 17.34 -36.67
N LYS A 205 -22.26 16.80 -37.89
CA LYS A 205 -22.33 17.61 -39.13
C LYS A 205 -23.62 18.42 -39.21
N GLN A 206 -24.78 17.88 -38.87
CA GLN A 206 -26.05 18.62 -38.82
C GLN A 206 -26.07 19.74 -37.78
N TYR A 207 -25.40 19.55 -36.63
CA TYR A 207 -25.31 20.59 -35.58
C TYR A 207 -24.33 21.72 -35.95
N TRP A 208 -23.22 21.41 -36.66
CA TRP A 208 -22.19 22.41 -37.00
C TRP A 208 -22.34 23.01 -38.39
N CYS A 209 -23.09 22.37 -39.28
CA CYS A 209 -23.39 22.87 -40.60
C CYS A 209 -24.89 22.68 -40.88
N PRO A 210 -25.77 23.53 -40.30
CA PRO A 210 -27.18 23.48 -40.67
C PRO A 210 -27.27 23.78 -42.17
N GLU A 211 -27.78 22.81 -42.93
CA GLU A 211 -28.12 23.05 -44.36
C GLU A 211 -28.97 24.32 -44.45
N LYS A 212 -28.49 25.31 -45.21
CA LYS A 212 -29.29 26.47 -45.58
C LYS A 212 -30.52 25.93 -46.28
N LYS A 213 -31.68 26.00 -45.64
CA LYS A 213 -32.95 25.86 -46.36
C LYS A 213 -33.04 27.02 -47.33
N ASP A 214 -32.76 26.73 -48.58
CA ASP A 214 -33.06 27.65 -49.68
C ASP A 214 -34.57 27.89 -49.67
N LYS A 215 -34.91 29.17 -49.49
CA LYS A 215 -36.28 29.67 -49.64
C LYS A 215 -36.56 29.96 -51.12
#